data_4e35213645068eae0de0446f672b582f
#
_entry.id   4e35213645068eae0de0446f672b582f
#
_cell.length_a   1.000
_cell.length_b   1.000
_cell.length_c   1.000
_cell.angle_alpha   90.00
_cell.angle_beta   90.00
_cell.angle_gamma   90.00
#
_symmetry.space_group_name_H-M   'P 1'
#
loop_
_entity.id
_entity.type
_entity.pdbx_description
1 polymer ?
#
loop_
_entity_poly.entity_id
_entity_poly.type
_entity_poly.pdbx_seq_one_letter_code
_entity_poly.pdbx_strand_id
1 'polypeptide(L)'
;MSDKKQKNVFGEPLDDCSQDPVTGWYRDGCCNTDDADKGFHTVCAKVTDKFLLWSKKAGNDLITPHPEFGFLGLKAGDSWCVCATWYARAVEEDAACSIYLKKTNIKTLKLISIEKLKKHALDLS
;
A
#
# COMPACT_ATOMS: atom_id res chain seq x y z
N MET A 1 19.13 -12.58 -9.45
CA MET A 1 18.61 -12.58 -9.20
C MET A 1 17.97 -12.51 -8.43
N SER A 2 17.63 -12.22 -8.10
CA SER A 2 17.05 -12.18 -7.36
C SER A 2 16.02 -12.33 -7.13
N ASP A 3 15.73 -12.62 -7.10
CA ASP A 3 14.68 -12.99 -7.07
C ASP A 3 14.14 -13.47 -5.95
N LYS A 4 14.37 -12.98 -4.96
CA LYS A 4 13.80 -13.26 -3.84
C LYS A 4 12.57 -12.57 -3.72
N LYS A 5 11.49 -13.13 -4.16
CA LYS A 5 10.19 -12.58 -3.90
C LYS A 5 9.93 -12.59 -2.41
N GLN A 6 9.49 -11.45 -1.92
CA GLN A 6 9.05 -11.34 -0.54
C GLN A 6 7.69 -12.01 -0.39
N LYS A 7 7.20 -12.13 0.83
CA LYS A 7 5.98 -12.87 1.13
C LYS A 7 4.83 -11.93 1.44
N ASN A 8 3.62 -12.36 1.10
CA ASN A 8 2.41 -11.66 1.51
C ASN A 8 2.03 -12.07 2.94
N VAL A 9 0.93 -11.50 3.45
CA VAL A 9 0.51 -11.74 4.83
C VAL A 9 0.12 -13.19 5.11
N PHE A 10 -0.05 -14.01 4.08
CA PHE A 10 -0.35 -15.43 4.22
C PHE A 10 0.92 -16.29 4.13
N GLY A 11 2.09 -15.68 3.95
CA GLY A 11 3.34 -16.41 3.80
C GLY A 11 3.57 -16.98 2.40
N GLU A 12 2.77 -16.55 1.43
CA GLU A 12 2.90 -16.93 0.03
C GLU A 12 3.70 -15.87 -0.73
N PRO A 13 4.21 -16.18 -1.94
CA PRO A 13 4.89 -15.15 -2.73
C PRO A 13 3.99 -13.95 -2.97
N LEU A 14 4.57 -12.78 -2.87
CA LEU A 14 3.86 -11.51 -2.99
C LEU A 14 3.42 -11.28 -4.44
N ASP A 15 2.12 -11.05 -4.66
CA ASP A 15 1.59 -10.71 -5.99
C ASP A 15 1.83 -9.23 -6.31
N ASP A 16 1.82 -8.88 -7.60
CA ASP A 16 1.96 -7.50 -8.04
C ASP A 16 0.78 -6.65 -7.53
N CYS A 17 1.10 -5.47 -7.04
CA CYS A 17 0.08 -4.52 -6.60
C CYS A 17 -0.46 -3.71 -7.78
N SER A 18 0.42 -3.04 -8.52
CA SER A 18 0.02 -2.27 -9.69
C SER A 18 1.19 -1.98 -10.59
N GLN A 19 0.96 -2.11 -11.90
CA GLN A 19 1.93 -1.69 -12.93
C GLN A 19 1.47 -0.41 -13.63
N ASP A 20 0.22 0.01 -13.40
CA ASP A 20 -0.33 1.24 -14.01
C ASP A 20 -1.38 1.84 -13.06
N PRO A 21 -0.99 2.76 -12.17
CA PRO A 21 0.36 3.34 -12.03
C PRO A 21 1.35 2.32 -11.47
N VAL A 22 2.61 2.40 -11.90
CA VAL A 22 3.65 1.54 -11.33
C VAL A 22 3.90 2.01 -9.89
N THR A 23 3.92 1.07 -8.96
CA THR A 23 4.00 1.38 -7.55
C THR A 23 5.13 0.59 -6.88
N GLY A 24 5.31 0.82 -5.58
CA GLY A 24 6.27 0.11 -4.76
C GLY A 24 7.49 0.94 -4.44
N TRP A 25 8.16 0.58 -3.34
CA TRP A 25 9.39 1.24 -2.92
C TRP A 25 10.45 1.18 -4.05
N TYR A 26 10.50 0.05 -4.76
CA TYR A 26 11.43 -0.14 -5.88
C TYR A 26 10.85 0.24 -7.23
N ARG A 27 9.59 0.66 -7.30
CA ARG A 27 8.86 0.92 -8.55
C ARG A 27 8.85 -0.29 -9.47
N ASP A 28 8.72 -1.48 -8.89
CA ASP A 28 8.62 -2.74 -9.63
C ASP A 28 7.21 -3.29 -9.70
N GLY A 29 6.25 -2.53 -9.17
CA GLY A 29 4.84 -2.94 -9.17
C GLY A 29 4.43 -3.77 -7.96
N CYS A 30 5.38 -4.15 -7.12
CA CYS A 30 5.15 -4.99 -5.93
C CYS A 30 5.44 -4.21 -4.67
N CYS A 31 4.75 -4.55 -3.58
CA CYS A 31 4.96 -3.89 -2.29
C CYS A 31 6.14 -4.52 -1.55
N ASN A 32 7.25 -4.67 -2.25
CA ASN A 32 8.53 -5.10 -1.67
C ASN A 32 9.12 -3.98 -0.82
N THR A 33 9.91 -4.35 0.17
CA THR A 33 10.49 -3.38 1.08
C THR A 33 11.90 -3.80 1.49
N ASP A 34 12.64 -2.88 2.10
CA ASP A 34 13.93 -3.17 2.70
C ASP A 34 14.15 -2.25 3.90
N ASP A 35 15.35 -2.34 4.51
CA ASP A 35 15.65 -1.58 5.73
C ASP A 35 15.68 -0.07 5.52
N ALA A 36 15.86 0.40 4.30
CA ALA A 36 15.86 1.82 3.99
C ALA A 36 14.46 2.39 3.88
N ASP A 37 13.46 1.53 3.72
CA ASP A 37 12.05 1.94 3.60
C ASP A 37 11.46 2.13 5.01
N LYS A 38 11.67 3.29 5.58
CA LYS A 38 11.33 3.57 6.98
C LYS A 38 9.86 3.45 7.29
N GLY A 39 9.00 3.81 6.34
CA GLY A 39 7.54 3.77 6.55
C GLY A 39 6.91 2.44 6.19
N PHE A 40 7.68 1.52 5.63
CA PHE A 40 7.19 0.23 5.12
C PHE A 40 6.09 0.43 4.07
N HIS A 41 6.48 0.71 2.82
CA HIS A 41 5.54 0.81 1.70
C HIS A 41 5.03 -0.58 1.33
N THR A 42 4.31 -1.21 2.23
CA THR A 42 4.03 -2.64 2.19
C THR A 42 2.56 -2.99 2.03
N VAL A 43 1.66 -2.01 2.10
CA VAL A 43 0.21 -2.27 2.02
C VAL A 43 -0.28 -1.97 0.60
N CYS A 44 -0.77 -2.99 -0.12
CA CYS A 44 -1.37 -2.75 -1.43
C CYS A 44 -2.81 -2.31 -1.25
N ALA A 45 -3.04 -1.01 -1.37
CA ALA A 45 -4.34 -0.40 -1.15
C ALA A 45 -5.01 -0.06 -2.48
N LYS A 46 -6.34 -0.29 -2.53
CA LYS A 46 -7.16 0.25 -3.61
C LYS A 46 -7.75 1.55 -3.07
N VAL A 47 -7.17 2.67 -3.49
CA VAL A 47 -7.46 3.95 -2.87
C VAL A 47 -8.86 4.43 -3.21
N THR A 48 -9.44 5.19 -2.27
CA THR A 48 -10.76 5.80 -2.41
C THR A 48 -10.62 7.31 -2.30
N ASP A 49 -11.63 8.04 -2.74
CA ASP A 49 -11.63 9.49 -2.59
C ASP A 49 -11.51 9.89 -1.12
N LYS A 50 -12.21 9.18 -0.24
CA LYS A 50 -12.15 9.46 1.20
C LYS A 50 -10.72 9.33 1.73
N PHE A 51 -10.04 8.23 1.38
CA PHE A 51 -8.67 8.02 1.83
C PHE A 51 -7.73 9.07 1.25
N LEU A 52 -7.87 9.39 -0.04
CA LEU A 52 -7.00 10.34 -0.70
C LEU A 52 -7.16 11.74 -0.12
N LEU A 53 -8.38 12.17 0.15
CA LEU A 53 -8.64 13.49 0.74
C LEU A 53 -8.13 13.55 2.18
N TRP A 54 -8.36 12.50 2.96
CA TRP A 54 -7.83 12.40 4.31
C TRP A 54 -6.30 12.49 4.31
N SER A 55 -5.68 11.73 3.41
CA SER A 55 -4.22 11.68 3.32
C SER A 55 -3.63 13.04 2.98
N LYS A 56 -4.26 13.75 2.05
CA LYS A 56 -3.81 15.09 1.67
C LYS A 56 -3.89 16.06 2.86
N LYS A 57 -5.01 16.05 3.57
CA LYS A 57 -5.21 16.92 4.74
C LYS A 57 -4.24 16.56 5.86
N ALA A 58 -3.92 15.29 6.01
CA ALA A 58 -3.04 14.82 7.08
C ALA A 58 -1.56 15.03 6.78
N GLY A 59 -1.23 15.49 5.56
CA GLY A 59 0.14 15.85 5.22
C GLY A 59 0.83 14.97 4.18
N ASN A 60 0.12 14.01 3.60
CA ASN A 60 0.69 13.15 2.56
C ASN A 60 -0.20 13.22 1.32
N ASP A 61 0.11 14.18 0.45
CA ASP A 61 -0.68 14.44 -0.75
C ASP A 61 -0.34 13.40 -1.83
N LEU A 62 -1.26 12.47 -2.06
CA LEU A 62 -1.12 11.45 -3.09
C LEU A 62 -1.88 11.82 -4.37
N ILE A 63 -2.52 12.98 -4.40
CA ILE A 63 -3.38 13.40 -5.50
C ILE A 63 -2.63 14.26 -6.50
N THR A 64 -1.82 15.21 -6.02
CA THR A 64 -1.14 16.18 -6.88
C THR A 64 -0.05 15.50 -7.69
N PRO A 65 -0.07 15.61 -9.03
CA PRO A 65 0.99 15.05 -9.86
C PRO A 65 2.35 15.71 -9.60
N HIS A 66 3.41 14.87 -9.70
CA HIS A 66 4.78 15.33 -9.64
C HIS A 66 5.51 14.73 -10.84
N PRO A 67 5.33 15.33 -12.04
CA PRO A 67 5.90 14.76 -13.28
C PRO A 67 7.40 14.59 -13.22
N GLU A 68 8.11 15.44 -12.47
CA GLU A 68 9.56 15.37 -12.30
C GLU A 68 10.02 14.04 -11.69
N PHE A 69 9.11 13.35 -10.97
CA PHE A 69 9.38 12.03 -10.38
C PHE A 69 8.61 10.92 -11.09
N GLY A 70 7.96 11.23 -12.22
CA GLY A 70 7.15 10.25 -12.92
C GLY A 70 5.85 9.89 -12.20
N PHE A 71 5.43 10.68 -11.22
CA PHE A 71 4.23 10.43 -10.45
C PHE A 71 3.07 11.24 -11.03
N LEU A 72 2.04 10.55 -11.49
CA LEU A 72 0.90 11.18 -12.17
C LEU A 72 -0.25 11.53 -11.23
N GLY A 73 -0.09 11.27 -9.92
CA GLY A 73 -1.17 11.44 -8.95
C GLY A 73 -2.10 10.23 -8.96
N LEU A 74 -2.73 9.98 -7.83
CA LEU A 74 -3.66 8.85 -7.70
C LEU A 74 -5.09 9.34 -7.78
N LYS A 75 -5.96 8.49 -8.28
CA LYS A 75 -7.40 8.70 -8.27
C LYS A 75 -8.09 7.46 -7.71
N ALA A 76 -9.34 7.61 -7.29
CA ALA A 76 -10.09 6.50 -6.73
C ALA A 76 -10.07 5.30 -7.67
N GLY A 77 -9.81 4.13 -7.13
CA GLY A 77 -9.71 2.90 -7.89
C GLY A 77 -8.28 2.49 -8.23
N ASP A 78 -7.31 3.39 -8.14
CA ASP A 78 -5.91 3.05 -8.35
C ASP A 78 -5.40 2.17 -7.21
N SER A 79 -4.46 1.28 -7.51
CA SER A 79 -3.78 0.48 -6.49
C SER A 79 -2.38 1.06 -6.23
N TRP A 80 -2.00 1.11 -4.97
CA TRP A 80 -0.75 1.75 -4.58
C TRP A 80 -0.18 1.08 -3.34
N CYS A 81 1.14 0.95 -3.28
CA CYS A 81 1.83 0.45 -2.09
C CYS A 81 1.97 1.59 -1.09
N VAL A 82 1.08 1.61 -0.11
CA VAL A 82 1.00 2.66 0.90
C VAL A 82 1.91 2.31 2.08
N CYS A 83 2.50 3.33 2.72
CA CYS A 83 3.24 3.13 3.96
C CYS A 83 2.36 2.46 4.99
N ALA A 84 2.85 1.39 5.62
CA ALA A 84 2.08 0.69 6.65
C ALA A 84 1.81 1.60 7.85
N THR A 85 2.77 2.45 8.22
CA THR A 85 2.57 3.42 9.30
C THR A 85 1.43 4.39 8.97
N TRP A 86 1.37 4.81 7.71
CA TRP A 86 0.33 5.73 7.24
C TRP A 86 -1.03 5.06 7.20
N TYR A 87 -1.06 3.82 6.69
CA TYR A 87 -2.31 3.05 6.64
C TYR A 87 -2.84 2.76 8.04
N ALA A 88 -1.94 2.44 8.99
CA ALA A 88 -2.34 2.23 10.38
C ALA A 88 -3.04 3.45 10.94
N ARG A 89 -2.53 4.63 10.63
CA ARG A 89 -3.16 5.89 11.07
C ARG A 89 -4.53 6.08 10.41
N ALA A 90 -4.65 5.73 9.14
CA ALA A 90 -5.95 5.81 8.44
C ALA A 90 -6.98 4.88 9.10
N VAL A 91 -6.57 3.69 9.51
CA VAL A 91 -7.46 2.77 10.23
C VAL A 91 -7.95 3.39 11.52
N GLU A 92 -7.04 3.99 12.29
CA GLU A 92 -7.40 4.63 13.56
C GLU A 92 -8.35 5.80 13.37
N GLU A 93 -8.22 6.53 12.28
CA GLU A 93 -9.02 7.73 12.01
C GLU A 93 -10.23 7.45 11.11
N ASP A 94 -10.55 6.17 10.90
CA ASP A 94 -11.71 5.73 10.12
C ASP A 94 -11.69 6.25 8.68
N ALA A 95 -10.51 6.31 8.09
CA ALA A 95 -10.31 6.77 6.72
C ALA A 95 -9.68 5.70 5.83
N ALA A 96 -9.54 4.47 6.32
CA ALA A 96 -8.87 3.41 5.59
C ALA A 96 -9.64 3.02 4.33
N CYS A 97 -8.89 2.81 3.25
CA CYS A 97 -9.46 2.26 2.02
C CYS A 97 -9.32 0.75 2.00
N SER A 98 -9.88 0.11 0.99
CA SER A 98 -9.78 -1.35 0.82
C SER A 98 -8.36 -1.74 0.43
N ILE A 99 -8.00 -2.99 0.72
CA ILE A 99 -6.65 -3.51 0.44
C ILE A 99 -6.73 -4.91 -0.13
N TYR A 100 -5.61 -5.36 -0.72
CA TYR A 100 -5.45 -6.72 -1.22
C TYR A 100 -4.42 -7.45 -0.35
N LEU A 101 -4.87 -8.45 0.40
CA LEU A 101 -3.98 -9.16 1.32
C LEU A 101 -2.90 -9.96 0.58
N LYS A 102 -3.24 -10.55 -0.57
CA LYS A 102 -2.26 -11.32 -1.35
C LYS A 102 -1.16 -10.44 -1.94
N LYS A 103 -1.39 -9.14 -1.96
CA LYS A 103 -0.45 -8.15 -2.51
C LYS A 103 0.17 -7.28 -1.42
N THR A 104 -0.14 -7.58 -0.15
CA THR A 104 0.36 -6.84 1.00
C THR A 104 1.47 -7.64 1.65
N ASN A 105 2.62 -7.00 1.85
CA ASN A 105 3.82 -7.63 2.39
C ASN A 105 3.60 -8.07 3.83
N ILE A 106 4.08 -9.26 4.18
CA ILE A 106 3.94 -9.82 5.52
C ILE A 106 4.56 -8.92 6.59
N LYS A 107 5.52 -8.09 6.23
CA LYS A 107 6.14 -7.15 7.18
C LYS A 107 5.15 -6.13 7.73
N THR A 108 4.02 -5.91 7.05
CA THR A 108 2.94 -5.08 7.55
C THR A 108 2.45 -5.56 8.92
N LEU A 109 2.53 -6.87 9.18
CA LEU A 109 2.05 -7.45 10.44
C LEU A 109 2.85 -6.99 11.65
N LYS A 110 4.02 -6.37 11.45
CA LYS A 110 4.78 -5.76 12.55
C LYS A 110 4.09 -4.51 13.09
N LEU A 111 3.22 -3.90 12.29
CA LEU A 111 2.57 -2.62 12.63
C LEU A 111 1.05 -2.73 12.74
N ILE A 112 0.42 -3.64 12.01
CA ILE A 112 -1.03 -3.76 11.95
C ILE A 112 -1.41 -5.23 12.05
N SER A 113 -2.33 -5.56 12.95
CA SER A 113 -2.76 -6.94 13.14
C SER A 113 -3.49 -7.46 11.90
N ILE A 114 -3.42 -8.77 11.69
CA ILE A 114 -4.12 -9.40 10.58
C ILE A 114 -5.64 -9.21 10.70
N GLU A 115 -6.18 -9.17 11.92
CA GLU A 115 -7.61 -8.93 12.13
C GLU A 115 -8.04 -7.57 11.61
N LYS A 116 -7.23 -6.54 11.85
CA LYS A 116 -7.53 -5.20 11.35
C LYS A 116 -7.45 -5.16 9.83
N LEU A 117 -6.45 -5.83 9.25
CA LEU A 117 -6.30 -5.87 7.80
C LEU A 117 -7.46 -6.58 7.13
N LYS A 118 -7.93 -7.69 7.72
CA LYS A 118 -9.03 -8.47 7.15
C LYS A 118 -10.32 -7.65 7.01
N LYS A 119 -10.54 -6.69 7.89
CA LYS A 119 -11.73 -5.85 7.84
C LYS A 119 -11.81 -5.01 6.57
N HIS A 120 -10.68 -4.77 5.93
CA HIS A 120 -10.61 -3.93 4.74
C HIS A 120 -10.22 -4.71 3.49
N ALA A 121 -10.12 -6.03 3.57
CA ALA A 121 -9.62 -6.86 2.48
C ALA A 121 -10.66 -7.08 1.39
N LEU A 122 -10.21 -6.95 0.14
CA LEU A 122 -11.03 -7.21 -1.04
C LEU A 122 -10.90 -8.65 -1.53
N ASP A 123 -9.79 -9.30 -1.21
CA ASP A 123 -9.45 -10.63 -1.72
C ASP A 123 -9.52 -11.70 -0.64
N LEU A 124 -10.39 -11.51 0.32
CA LEU A 124 -10.67 -12.50 1.34
C LEU A 124 -12.03 -13.10 1.07
N SER A 125 -12.06 -14.37 0.72
CA SER A 125 -13.33 -15.07 0.44
C SER A 125 -13.84 -15.84 1.65
#